data_cb80065c025aceffbebda547eeda167e
#
_entry.id   cb80065c025aceffbebda547eeda167e
#
_cell.length_a   1.000
_cell.length_b   1.000
_cell.length_c   1.000
_cell.angle_alpha   90.00
_cell.angle_beta   90.00
_cell.angle_gamma   90.00
#
_symmetry.space_group_name_H-M   'P 1'
#
loop_
_entity.id
_entity.type
_entity.pdbx_description
1 polymer ?
#
loop_
_entity_poly.entity_id
_entity_poly.type
_entity_poly.pdbx_seq_one_letter_code
_entity_poly.pdbx_strand_id
1 'polypeptide(L)'
;MNRRHVLNRIAGALAASAAPTALLAQADKPVTIVVPYAPAGTTDMLGRMLAQQLAPLLGRQMIVDNRPGAGSGIGAAFVARAPADGNTLLVATSTTLAINPWLYKKLAYDPARDFAPIGMIGAVPLLVVVNASVPAKNIAELVALCKSTPGGLSYGSAGNGSPQHLGAEMFKAMTGANLTHVPYKGSALAVNDLIGGQIQLMFSDIPPALQHVRSGRLRALGVTSRKRQPALPDVPTVAESGAAGTSGFEAVAWQSLVAPSGTPRELINRYSEALAKVMAQRELREKLEADGFEPGTATADQLAAYIRTETERWGKVIKASGASAE
;
A
#
# COMPACT_ATOMS: atom_id res chain seq x y z
N MET A 1 -57.60 -30.64 -29.63
CA MET A 1 -56.51 -30.01 -28.85
C MET A 1 -55.20 -30.60 -29.36
N ASN A 2 -54.35 -29.79 -30.05
CA ASN A 2 -53.18 -30.29 -30.74
C ASN A 2 -52.01 -30.47 -29.73
N ARG A 3 -51.46 -31.69 -29.63
CA ARG A 3 -50.33 -32.08 -28.77
C ARG A 3 -49.09 -31.17 -28.90
N ARG A 4 -48.93 -30.50 -30.04
CA ARG A 4 -47.83 -29.53 -30.28
C ARG A 4 -47.94 -28.22 -29.44
N HIS A 5 -49.16 -27.77 -29.10
CA HIS A 5 -49.35 -26.55 -28.31
C HIS A 5 -49.11 -26.77 -26.83
N VAL A 6 -49.25 -27.99 -26.33
CA VAL A 6 -48.95 -28.34 -24.93
C VAL A 6 -47.44 -28.43 -24.67
N LEU A 7 -46.70 -29.01 -25.64
CA LEU A 7 -45.23 -29.13 -25.54
C LEU A 7 -44.52 -27.75 -25.60
N ASN A 8 -45.02 -26.80 -26.42
CA ASN A 8 -44.43 -25.44 -26.47
C ASN A 8 -44.74 -24.60 -25.21
N ARG A 9 -45.80 -24.86 -24.49
CA ARG A 9 -46.11 -24.18 -23.23
C ARG A 9 -45.29 -24.74 -22.06
N ILE A 10 -44.93 -26.01 -22.07
CA ILE A 10 -44.05 -26.63 -21.05
C ILE A 10 -42.61 -26.20 -21.24
N ALA A 11 -42.12 -26.09 -22.51
CA ALA A 11 -40.77 -25.59 -22.79
C ALA A 11 -40.58 -24.11 -22.41
N GLY A 12 -41.62 -23.26 -22.55
CA GLY A 12 -41.59 -21.86 -22.11
C GLY A 12 -41.58 -21.66 -20.60
N ALA A 13 -42.22 -22.57 -19.85
CA ALA A 13 -42.27 -22.50 -18.38
C ALA A 13 -40.95 -22.97 -17.73
N LEU A 14 -40.20 -23.88 -18.39
CA LEU A 14 -38.89 -24.35 -17.89
C LEU A 14 -37.76 -23.35 -18.16
N ALA A 15 -37.87 -22.51 -19.19
CA ALA A 15 -36.86 -21.45 -19.46
C ALA A 15 -36.98 -20.25 -18.55
N ALA A 16 -38.16 -19.96 -17.97
CA ALA A 16 -38.37 -18.82 -17.05
C ALA A 16 -37.91 -19.11 -15.60
N SER A 17 -37.70 -20.37 -15.22
CA SER A 17 -37.28 -20.75 -13.87
C SER A 17 -35.76 -20.85 -13.68
N ALA A 18 -34.96 -20.75 -14.74
CA ALA A 18 -33.50 -20.87 -14.67
C ALA A 18 -32.77 -19.52 -14.43
N ALA A 19 -33.46 -18.39 -14.57
CA ALA A 19 -32.84 -17.09 -14.45
C ALA A 19 -32.52 -16.59 -13.01
N PRO A 20 -33.27 -16.91 -11.94
CA PRO A 20 -32.97 -16.38 -10.62
C PRO A 20 -31.86 -17.11 -9.86
N THR A 21 -31.54 -18.36 -10.21
CA THR A 21 -30.54 -19.15 -9.47
C THR A 21 -29.09 -18.74 -9.74
N ALA A 22 -28.80 -18.22 -10.93
CA ALA A 22 -27.45 -17.73 -11.27
C ALA A 22 -27.09 -16.44 -10.51
N LEU A 23 -28.06 -15.54 -10.27
CA LEU A 23 -27.85 -14.33 -9.48
C LEU A 23 -27.65 -14.62 -7.99
N LEU A 24 -28.35 -15.63 -7.44
CA LEU A 24 -28.21 -16.03 -6.02
C LEU A 24 -26.88 -16.74 -5.77
N ALA A 25 -26.37 -17.55 -6.72
CA ALA A 25 -25.08 -18.22 -6.60
C ALA A 25 -23.88 -17.25 -6.62
N GLN A 26 -24.04 -16.04 -7.17
CA GLN A 26 -23.00 -15.00 -7.18
C GLN A 26 -22.95 -14.23 -5.85
N ALA A 27 -24.03 -14.22 -5.07
CA ALA A 27 -24.11 -13.60 -3.75
C ALA A 27 -23.35 -14.39 -2.67
N ASP A 28 -23.11 -15.69 -2.86
CA ASP A 28 -22.51 -16.57 -1.84
C ASP A 28 -20.96 -16.63 -1.90
N LYS A 29 -20.33 -16.16 -2.97
CA LYS A 29 -18.87 -16.17 -3.04
C LYS A 29 -18.29 -15.02 -2.21
N PRO A 30 -17.33 -15.28 -1.30
CA PRO A 30 -16.66 -14.23 -0.57
C PRO A 30 -15.88 -13.32 -1.54
N VAL A 31 -15.80 -12.04 -1.22
CA VAL A 31 -14.91 -11.10 -1.90
C VAL A 31 -13.51 -11.28 -1.33
N THR A 32 -12.53 -11.54 -2.18
CA THR A 32 -11.14 -11.65 -1.79
C THR A 32 -10.45 -10.31 -1.97
N ILE A 33 -9.92 -9.77 -0.87
CA ILE A 33 -9.01 -8.62 -0.89
C ILE A 33 -7.58 -9.14 -0.93
N VAL A 34 -6.93 -9.02 -2.07
CA VAL A 34 -5.53 -9.38 -2.23
C VAL A 34 -4.65 -8.30 -1.63
N VAL A 35 -3.73 -8.72 -0.77
CA VAL A 35 -2.69 -7.88 -0.16
C VAL A 35 -1.34 -8.32 -0.74
N PRO A 36 -0.63 -7.47 -1.50
CA PRO A 36 0.57 -7.89 -2.23
C PRO A 36 1.85 -7.88 -1.38
N TYR A 37 1.72 -8.03 -0.07
CA TYR A 37 2.81 -8.08 0.91
C TYR A 37 2.57 -9.16 1.96
N ALA A 38 3.64 -9.50 2.72
CA ALA A 38 3.55 -10.44 3.84
C ALA A 38 2.58 -9.91 4.92
N PRO A 39 1.98 -10.82 5.70
CA PRO A 39 1.10 -10.46 6.82
C PRO A 39 1.77 -9.54 7.85
N ALA A 40 0.95 -8.90 8.67
CA ALA A 40 1.31 -8.00 9.78
C ALA A 40 2.02 -6.69 9.40
N GLY A 41 2.20 -6.39 8.10
CA GLY A 41 2.62 -5.05 7.64
C GLY A 41 1.42 -4.11 7.46
N THR A 42 1.72 -2.85 7.19
CA THR A 42 0.73 -1.77 7.01
C THR A 42 -0.36 -2.11 5.99
N THR A 43 0.01 -2.66 4.84
CA THR A 43 -0.95 -3.03 3.79
C THR A 43 -1.89 -4.16 4.23
N ASP A 44 -1.38 -5.13 5.01
CA ASP A 44 -2.18 -6.23 5.56
C ASP A 44 -3.16 -5.72 6.62
N MET A 45 -2.72 -4.82 7.51
CA MET A 45 -3.58 -4.18 8.51
C MET A 45 -4.75 -3.46 7.84
N LEU A 46 -4.49 -2.68 6.78
CA LEU A 46 -5.52 -2.00 6.00
C LEU A 46 -6.45 -2.99 5.27
N GLY A 47 -5.90 -4.02 4.65
CA GLY A 47 -6.70 -5.07 3.98
C GLY A 47 -7.68 -5.74 4.94
N ARG A 48 -7.24 -6.11 6.16
CA ARG A 48 -8.09 -6.70 7.19
C ARG A 48 -9.13 -5.72 7.74
N MET A 49 -8.74 -4.48 7.97
CA MET A 49 -9.66 -3.40 8.37
C MET A 49 -10.74 -3.22 7.31
N LEU A 50 -10.39 -3.13 6.03
CA LEU A 50 -11.35 -3.01 4.94
C LEU A 50 -12.27 -4.23 4.85
N ALA A 51 -11.75 -5.46 4.97
CA ALA A 51 -12.56 -6.66 4.97
C ALA A 51 -13.62 -6.63 6.08
N GLN A 52 -13.21 -6.23 7.29
CA GLN A 52 -14.10 -6.12 8.44
C GLN A 52 -15.18 -5.03 8.27
N GLN A 53 -14.79 -3.85 7.77
CA GLN A 53 -15.68 -2.70 7.69
C GLN A 53 -16.61 -2.72 6.47
N LEU A 54 -16.14 -3.25 5.34
CA LEU A 54 -16.92 -3.30 4.10
C LEU A 54 -17.93 -4.46 4.08
N ALA A 55 -17.63 -5.58 4.76
CA ALA A 55 -18.49 -6.77 4.75
C ALA A 55 -19.95 -6.47 5.14
N PRO A 56 -20.25 -5.79 6.26
CA PRO A 56 -21.63 -5.48 6.66
C PRO A 56 -22.31 -4.48 5.72
N LEU A 57 -21.55 -3.50 5.17
CA LEU A 57 -22.10 -2.49 4.25
C LEU A 57 -22.49 -3.07 2.90
N LEU A 58 -21.78 -4.11 2.46
CA LEU A 58 -22.00 -4.76 1.17
C LEU A 58 -22.88 -6.01 1.27
N GLY A 59 -23.16 -6.49 2.49
CA GLY A 59 -23.90 -7.73 2.72
C GLY A 59 -23.15 -8.95 2.18
N ARG A 60 -21.80 -8.94 2.20
CA ARG A 60 -20.97 -9.99 1.62
C ARG A 60 -19.80 -10.33 2.53
N GLN A 61 -19.47 -11.61 2.63
CA GLN A 61 -18.25 -12.04 3.30
C GLN A 61 -17.02 -11.52 2.54
N MET A 62 -16.02 -11.03 3.27
CA MET A 62 -14.75 -10.57 2.72
C MET A 62 -13.57 -11.27 3.41
N ILE A 63 -12.62 -11.74 2.63
CA ILE A 63 -11.41 -12.42 3.12
C ILE A 63 -10.16 -11.72 2.58
N VAL A 64 -9.05 -11.86 3.31
CA VAL A 64 -7.75 -11.32 2.90
C VAL A 64 -6.85 -12.46 2.43
N ASP A 65 -6.22 -12.27 1.26
CA ASP A 65 -5.25 -13.18 0.66
C ASP A 65 -3.91 -12.46 0.46
N ASN A 66 -2.90 -12.85 1.23
CA ASN A 66 -1.56 -12.26 1.14
C ASN A 66 -0.74 -12.93 0.03
N ARG A 67 -0.32 -12.15 -0.98
CA ARG A 67 0.49 -12.59 -2.13
C ARG A 67 1.75 -11.75 -2.30
N PRO A 68 2.77 -11.92 -1.45
CA PRO A 68 3.97 -11.10 -1.45
C PRO A 68 4.93 -11.47 -2.60
N GLY A 69 5.80 -10.53 -2.96
CA GLY A 69 6.94 -10.74 -3.85
C GLY A 69 6.99 -9.80 -5.05
N ALA A 70 8.18 -9.69 -5.66
CA ALA A 70 8.50 -8.81 -6.79
C ALA A 70 8.00 -7.36 -6.59
N GLY A 71 8.27 -6.76 -5.42
CA GLY A 71 7.81 -5.39 -5.12
C GLY A 71 6.30 -5.22 -5.31
N SER A 72 5.48 -6.09 -4.72
CA SER A 72 4.01 -6.19 -4.94
C SER A 72 3.56 -6.79 -6.29
N GLY A 73 4.47 -7.04 -7.22
CA GLY A 73 4.15 -7.45 -8.58
C GLY A 73 3.41 -8.79 -8.69
N ILE A 74 3.68 -9.76 -7.79
CA ILE A 74 3.02 -11.07 -7.82
C ILE A 74 1.53 -10.93 -7.50
N GLY A 75 1.18 -10.23 -6.43
CA GLY A 75 -0.21 -9.98 -6.05
C GLY A 75 -0.96 -9.14 -7.07
N ALA A 76 -0.31 -8.11 -7.62
CA ALA A 76 -0.88 -7.26 -8.66
C ALA A 76 -1.17 -8.04 -9.95
N ALA A 77 -0.22 -8.83 -10.44
CA ALA A 77 -0.39 -9.67 -11.62
C ALA A 77 -1.47 -10.76 -11.45
N PHE A 78 -1.66 -11.26 -10.22
CA PHE A 78 -2.75 -12.18 -9.92
C PHE A 78 -4.11 -11.49 -10.10
N VAL A 79 -4.28 -10.28 -9.52
CA VAL A 79 -5.54 -9.53 -9.64
C VAL A 79 -5.79 -9.03 -11.04
N ALA A 80 -4.75 -8.59 -11.77
CA ALA A 80 -4.86 -8.17 -13.17
C ALA A 80 -5.45 -9.26 -14.10
N ARG A 81 -5.26 -10.54 -13.73
CA ARG A 81 -5.77 -11.70 -14.49
C ARG A 81 -7.04 -12.31 -13.87
N ALA A 82 -7.51 -11.80 -12.76
CA ALA A 82 -8.71 -12.31 -12.12
C ALA A 82 -9.98 -11.94 -12.91
N PRO A 83 -11.06 -12.73 -12.79
CA PRO A 83 -12.35 -12.37 -13.38
C PRO A 83 -12.80 -10.98 -12.91
N ALA A 84 -13.33 -10.18 -13.84
CA ALA A 84 -13.85 -8.84 -13.58
C ALA A 84 -15.29 -8.88 -13.01
N ASP A 85 -15.57 -9.84 -12.12
CA ASP A 85 -16.89 -10.10 -11.54
C ASP A 85 -17.12 -9.39 -10.19
N GLY A 86 -16.14 -8.61 -9.74
CA GLY A 86 -16.17 -7.89 -8.47
C GLY A 86 -15.87 -8.77 -7.24
N ASN A 87 -15.45 -10.03 -7.41
CA ASN A 87 -15.12 -10.92 -6.29
C ASN A 87 -13.63 -10.87 -5.90
N THR A 88 -12.80 -10.15 -6.66
CA THR A 88 -11.37 -9.99 -6.37
C THR A 88 -11.02 -8.51 -6.39
N LEU A 89 -10.45 -8.02 -5.30
CA LEU A 89 -9.99 -6.64 -5.13
C LEU A 89 -8.51 -6.65 -4.75
N LEU A 90 -7.81 -5.54 -4.97
CA LEU A 90 -6.41 -5.37 -4.58
C LEU A 90 -6.26 -4.14 -3.68
N VAL A 91 -5.62 -4.30 -2.53
CA VAL A 91 -5.02 -3.15 -1.84
C VAL A 91 -3.76 -2.78 -2.62
N ALA A 92 -3.90 -1.85 -3.53
CA ALA A 92 -2.81 -1.38 -4.37
C ALA A 92 -2.05 -0.24 -3.69
N THR A 93 -0.72 -0.27 -3.80
CA THR A 93 0.16 0.74 -3.20
C THR A 93 0.77 1.64 -4.28
N SER A 94 1.40 2.73 -3.85
CA SER A 94 2.23 3.57 -4.74
C SER A 94 3.26 2.75 -5.52
N THR A 95 3.84 1.71 -4.90
CA THR A 95 4.74 0.76 -5.59
C THR A 95 4.03 0.08 -6.77
N THR A 96 2.85 -0.48 -6.50
CA THR A 96 2.07 -1.23 -7.49
C THR A 96 1.67 -0.38 -8.69
N LEU A 97 1.17 0.84 -8.44
CA LEU A 97 0.48 1.63 -9.46
C LEU A 97 1.37 2.72 -10.10
N ALA A 98 2.36 3.25 -9.37
CA ALA A 98 3.11 4.42 -9.82
C ALA A 98 4.62 4.19 -9.95
N ILE A 99 5.21 3.28 -9.16
CA ILE A 99 6.66 3.08 -9.08
C ILE A 99 7.12 1.96 -10.01
N ASN A 100 6.51 0.79 -9.94
CA ASN A 100 6.91 -0.40 -10.71
C ASN A 100 7.02 -0.18 -12.22
N PRO A 101 6.17 0.65 -12.89
CA PRO A 101 6.32 0.95 -14.31
C PRO A 101 7.67 1.55 -14.71
N TRP A 102 8.34 2.21 -13.79
CA TRP A 102 9.65 2.84 -14.01
C TRP A 102 10.83 1.99 -13.53
N LEU A 103 10.55 1.05 -12.60
CA LEU A 103 11.56 0.27 -11.93
C LEU A 103 11.89 -1.05 -12.64
N TYR A 104 10.87 -1.69 -13.22
CA TYR A 104 11.00 -3.00 -13.88
C TYR A 104 10.96 -2.86 -15.41
N LYS A 105 11.93 -3.46 -16.11
CA LYS A 105 11.94 -3.53 -17.59
C LYS A 105 10.80 -4.39 -18.14
N LYS A 106 10.43 -5.46 -17.39
CA LYS A 106 9.30 -6.34 -17.72
C LYS A 106 8.37 -6.45 -16.52
N LEU A 107 7.25 -5.76 -16.59
CA LEU A 107 6.20 -5.85 -15.59
C LEU A 107 5.13 -6.86 -16.06
N ALA A 108 4.69 -7.74 -15.16
CA ALA A 108 3.71 -8.78 -15.48
C ALA A 108 2.25 -8.28 -15.53
N TYR A 109 2.05 -6.99 -15.39
CA TYR A 109 0.77 -6.25 -15.44
C TYR A 109 1.01 -4.82 -15.92
N ASP A 110 -0.04 -4.17 -16.38
CA ASP A 110 -0.05 -2.74 -16.77
C ASP A 110 -0.93 -1.95 -15.79
N PRO A 111 -0.35 -1.12 -14.89
CA PRO A 111 -1.14 -0.40 -13.89
C PRO A 111 -2.22 0.52 -14.47
N ALA A 112 -2.03 1.05 -15.68
CA ALA A 112 -2.96 1.97 -16.31
C ALA A 112 -4.14 1.24 -17.01
N ARG A 113 -3.95 -0.04 -17.39
CA ARG A 113 -4.89 -0.79 -18.23
C ARG A 113 -5.58 -1.93 -17.49
N ASP A 114 -4.91 -2.54 -16.51
CA ASP A 114 -5.36 -3.79 -15.90
C ASP A 114 -6.19 -3.57 -14.63
N PHE A 115 -6.31 -2.32 -14.13
CA PHE A 115 -7.06 -2.02 -12.92
C PHE A 115 -8.10 -0.91 -13.10
N ALA A 116 -9.25 -1.11 -12.46
CA ALA A 116 -10.28 -0.10 -12.26
C ALA A 116 -10.14 0.51 -10.86
N PRO A 117 -9.86 1.81 -10.70
CA PRO A 117 -9.80 2.48 -9.39
C PRO A 117 -11.15 2.44 -8.67
N ILE A 118 -11.12 2.18 -7.36
CA ILE A 118 -12.29 2.24 -6.47
C ILE A 118 -12.20 3.49 -5.58
N GLY A 119 -11.07 3.70 -4.90
CA GLY A 119 -10.87 4.87 -4.06
C GLY A 119 -9.56 4.83 -3.28
N MET A 120 -9.19 5.99 -2.72
CA MET A 120 -8.02 6.15 -1.85
C MET A 120 -8.35 5.59 -0.47
N ILE A 121 -7.43 4.80 0.11
CA ILE A 121 -7.49 4.39 1.51
C ILE A 121 -6.78 5.44 2.36
N GLY A 122 -5.57 5.87 1.96
CA GLY A 122 -4.85 6.91 2.65
C GLY A 122 -3.37 6.98 2.29
N ALA A 123 -2.72 7.96 2.89
CA ALA A 123 -1.28 8.13 2.84
C ALA A 123 -0.60 7.56 4.10
N VAL A 124 0.64 7.15 3.95
CA VAL A 124 1.47 6.58 5.02
C VAL A 124 2.82 7.28 4.97
N PRO A 125 3.01 8.32 5.77
CA PRO A 125 4.33 8.90 5.98
C PRO A 125 5.29 7.85 6.53
N LEU A 126 6.56 7.95 6.15
CA LEU A 126 7.58 7.07 6.67
C LEU A 126 8.25 7.70 7.90
N LEU A 127 8.84 6.83 8.70
CA LEU A 127 9.61 7.17 9.88
C LEU A 127 11.06 6.73 9.67
N VAL A 128 11.99 7.67 9.72
CA VAL A 128 13.41 7.33 9.82
C VAL A 128 13.66 6.79 11.22
N VAL A 129 13.84 5.49 11.32
CA VAL A 129 13.96 4.77 12.59
C VAL A 129 15.23 3.95 12.60
N VAL A 130 15.91 3.92 13.74
CA VAL A 130 17.14 3.17 13.95
C VAL A 130 17.00 2.19 15.11
N ASN A 131 17.79 1.11 15.10
CA ASN A 131 17.94 0.25 16.27
C ASN A 131 18.45 1.10 17.45
N ALA A 132 18.01 0.81 18.68
CA ALA A 132 18.37 1.58 19.88
C ALA A 132 19.88 1.65 20.15
N SER A 133 20.65 0.66 19.66
CA SER A 133 22.12 0.60 19.79
C SER A 133 22.87 1.57 18.85
N VAL A 134 22.19 2.08 17.79
CA VAL A 134 22.81 3.05 16.87
C VAL A 134 23.01 4.39 17.61
N PRO A 135 24.24 4.95 17.64
CA PRO A 135 24.54 6.12 18.48
C PRO A 135 23.95 7.44 17.98
N ALA A 136 23.30 7.46 16.80
CA ALA A 136 22.64 8.67 16.26
C ALA A 136 21.34 9.00 17.00
N LYS A 137 21.16 10.27 17.39
CA LYS A 137 19.97 10.78 18.11
C LYS A 137 19.10 11.69 17.25
N ASN A 138 19.58 12.12 16.10
CA ASN A 138 18.89 12.99 15.15
C ASN A 138 19.40 12.70 13.70
N ILE A 139 18.76 13.31 12.72
CA ILE A 139 19.08 13.12 11.30
C ILE A 139 20.51 13.56 10.96
N ALA A 140 21.00 14.66 11.55
CA ALA A 140 22.36 15.16 11.28
C ALA A 140 23.42 14.16 11.77
N GLU A 141 23.25 13.64 12.99
CA GLU A 141 24.12 12.59 13.54
C GLU A 141 24.05 11.29 12.72
N LEU A 142 22.86 10.91 12.23
CA LEU A 142 22.71 9.75 11.34
C LEU A 142 23.49 9.94 10.04
N VAL A 143 23.38 11.10 9.38
CA VAL A 143 24.13 11.39 8.16
C VAL A 143 25.64 11.34 8.41
N ALA A 144 26.12 11.92 9.51
CA ALA A 144 27.53 11.89 9.89
C ALA A 144 28.01 10.45 10.13
N LEU A 145 27.24 9.66 10.87
CA LEU A 145 27.53 8.25 11.15
C LEU A 145 27.60 7.41 9.87
N CYS A 146 26.63 7.58 8.95
CA CYS A 146 26.63 6.87 7.67
C CYS A 146 27.89 7.16 6.83
N LYS A 147 28.39 8.42 6.87
CA LYS A 147 29.58 8.82 6.13
C LYS A 147 30.88 8.33 6.77
N SER A 148 30.93 8.26 8.10
CA SER A 148 32.13 7.86 8.85
C SER A 148 32.28 6.35 9.02
N THR A 149 31.19 5.57 8.85
CA THR A 149 31.22 4.12 9.00
C THR A 149 31.78 3.46 7.73
N PRO A 150 32.89 2.71 7.82
CA PRO A 150 33.39 1.93 6.67
C PRO A 150 32.32 0.99 6.15
N GLY A 151 32.03 1.04 4.85
CA GLY A 151 30.95 0.27 4.24
C GLY A 151 29.54 0.83 4.43
N GLY A 152 29.37 1.90 5.23
CA GLY A 152 28.07 2.50 5.52
C GLY A 152 27.22 1.73 6.51
N LEU A 153 25.92 2.09 6.60
CA LEU A 153 24.94 1.39 7.42
C LEU A 153 23.97 0.60 6.53
N SER A 154 23.51 -0.56 6.98
CA SER A 154 22.48 -1.32 6.27
C SER A 154 21.08 -0.80 6.64
N TYR A 155 20.21 -0.70 5.65
CA TYR A 155 18.81 -0.34 5.85
C TYR A 155 17.86 -1.35 5.23
N GLY A 156 16.74 -1.60 5.93
CA GLY A 156 15.66 -2.48 5.46
C GLY A 156 14.57 -1.74 4.70
N SER A 157 13.87 -2.47 3.84
CA SER A 157 12.67 -2.00 3.16
C SER A 157 11.64 -3.10 2.99
N ALA A 158 10.42 -2.76 2.56
CA ALA A 158 9.40 -3.75 2.21
C ALA A 158 9.66 -4.44 0.84
N GLY A 159 10.83 -4.22 0.24
CA GLY A 159 11.27 -4.78 -1.03
C GLY A 159 11.70 -3.70 -2.02
N ASN A 160 12.32 -4.15 -3.13
CA ASN A 160 12.75 -3.27 -4.20
C ASN A 160 11.59 -2.43 -4.71
N GLY A 161 11.81 -1.11 -4.89
CA GLY A 161 10.81 -0.16 -5.34
C GLY A 161 9.73 0.18 -4.33
N SER A 162 9.79 -0.35 -3.10
CA SER A 162 8.91 0.14 -2.04
C SER A 162 9.20 1.60 -1.72
N PRO A 163 8.21 2.38 -1.23
CA PRO A 163 8.46 3.75 -0.76
C PRO A 163 9.57 3.84 0.27
N GLN A 164 9.74 2.82 1.11
CA GLN A 164 10.83 2.70 2.08
C GLN A 164 12.20 2.64 1.40
N HIS A 165 12.32 1.85 0.32
CA HIS A 165 13.53 1.78 -0.49
C HIS A 165 13.80 3.13 -1.16
N LEU A 166 12.83 3.65 -1.93
CA LEU A 166 13.02 4.89 -2.69
C LEU A 166 13.18 6.12 -1.80
N GLY A 167 12.53 6.16 -0.62
CA GLY A 167 12.74 7.20 0.38
C GLY A 167 14.18 7.20 0.91
N ALA A 168 14.75 6.02 1.16
CA ALA A 168 16.15 5.88 1.56
C ALA A 168 17.10 6.26 0.42
N GLU A 169 16.84 5.83 -0.82
CA GLU A 169 17.67 6.21 -1.97
C GLU A 169 17.62 7.73 -2.23
N MET A 170 16.45 8.35 -2.10
CA MET A 170 16.34 9.82 -2.18
C MET A 170 17.13 10.49 -1.05
N PHE A 171 17.07 9.96 0.17
CA PHE A 171 17.86 10.47 1.29
C PHE A 171 19.37 10.34 1.03
N LYS A 172 19.84 9.19 0.49
CA LYS A 172 21.23 9.02 0.06
C LYS A 172 21.65 10.07 -0.96
N ALA A 173 20.85 10.25 -2.01
CA ALA A 173 21.13 11.20 -3.08
C ALA A 173 21.22 12.64 -2.57
N MET A 174 20.34 13.05 -1.66
CA MET A 174 20.27 14.41 -1.13
C MET A 174 21.33 14.70 -0.08
N THR A 175 21.70 13.73 0.76
CA THR A 175 22.59 13.94 1.93
C THR A 175 24.00 13.41 1.72
N GLY A 176 24.21 12.52 0.75
CA GLY A 176 25.46 11.79 0.57
C GLY A 176 25.68 10.72 1.64
N ALA A 177 24.63 10.28 2.34
CA ALA A 177 24.71 9.19 3.32
C ALA A 177 25.10 7.87 2.64
N ASN A 178 26.05 7.12 3.22
CA ASN A 178 26.43 5.79 2.73
C ASN A 178 25.51 4.73 3.35
N LEU A 179 24.62 4.16 2.52
CA LEU A 179 23.60 3.19 2.95
C LEU A 179 23.55 2.00 2.01
N THR A 180 23.49 0.77 2.56
CA THR A 180 23.35 -0.49 1.83
C THR A 180 21.95 -1.04 2.01
N HIS A 181 21.26 -1.32 0.90
CA HIS A 181 19.88 -1.82 0.89
C HIS A 181 19.77 -3.30 1.19
N VAL A 182 18.86 -3.68 2.09
CA VAL A 182 18.45 -5.05 2.39
C VAL A 182 16.94 -5.19 2.13
N PRO A 183 16.52 -5.82 1.02
CA PRO A 183 15.09 -5.94 0.67
C PRO A 183 14.42 -7.09 1.43
N TYR A 184 13.20 -6.85 1.94
CA TYR A 184 12.32 -7.84 2.57
C TYR A 184 11.01 -8.00 1.77
N LYS A 185 10.23 -9.04 2.08
CA LYS A 185 8.91 -9.27 1.45
C LYS A 185 7.75 -8.50 2.13
N GLY A 186 8.08 -7.50 2.94
CA GLY A 186 7.13 -6.64 3.66
C GLY A 186 7.78 -5.93 4.83
N SER A 187 7.19 -4.81 5.29
CA SER A 187 7.77 -3.94 6.32
C SER A 187 7.90 -4.61 7.69
N ALA A 188 6.97 -5.49 8.08
CA ALA A 188 7.02 -6.17 9.37
C ALA A 188 8.28 -7.04 9.53
N LEU A 189 8.70 -7.74 8.46
CA LEU A 189 9.91 -8.56 8.48
C LEU A 189 11.16 -7.71 8.67
N ALA A 190 11.25 -6.56 7.98
CA ALA A 190 12.35 -5.63 8.14
C ALA A 190 12.40 -5.00 9.54
N VAL A 191 11.23 -4.67 10.13
CA VAL A 191 11.14 -4.15 11.50
C VAL A 191 11.64 -5.17 12.52
N ASN A 192 11.33 -6.45 12.36
CA ASN A 192 11.83 -7.51 13.24
C ASN A 192 13.37 -7.58 13.22
N ASP A 193 13.97 -7.56 12.03
CA ASP A 193 15.43 -7.59 11.87
C ASP A 193 16.09 -6.28 12.35
N LEU A 194 15.39 -5.14 12.21
CA LEU A 194 15.84 -3.87 12.79
C LEU A 194 15.89 -3.94 14.33
N ILE A 195 14.86 -4.51 14.97
CA ILE A 195 14.84 -4.71 16.43
C ILE A 195 15.94 -5.68 16.84
N GLY A 196 16.19 -6.73 16.06
CA GLY A 196 17.25 -7.70 16.29
C GLY A 196 18.66 -7.18 16.00
N GLY A 197 18.81 -5.95 15.46
CA GLY A 197 20.10 -5.34 15.12
C GLY A 197 20.76 -5.93 13.86
N GLN A 198 20.06 -6.75 13.07
CA GLN A 198 20.56 -7.30 11.81
C GLN A 198 20.72 -6.21 10.74
N ILE A 199 19.89 -5.18 10.80
CA ILE A 199 20.00 -3.94 10.04
C ILE A 199 20.02 -2.77 11.02
N GLN A 200 20.60 -1.63 10.64
CA GLN A 200 20.80 -0.49 11.53
C GLN A 200 19.67 0.53 11.47
N LEU A 201 19.04 0.68 10.30
CA LEU A 201 17.97 1.67 10.13
C LEU A 201 16.92 1.21 9.11
N MET A 202 15.81 1.94 9.10
CA MET A 202 14.74 1.76 8.14
C MET A 202 14.00 3.10 7.94
N PHE A 203 13.52 3.34 6.73
CA PHE A 203 12.46 4.30 6.44
C PHE A 203 11.14 3.54 6.57
N SER A 204 10.71 3.31 7.80
CA SER A 204 9.59 2.40 8.10
C SER A 204 8.25 3.11 7.93
N ASP A 205 7.22 2.35 7.55
CA ASP A 205 5.86 2.79 7.84
C ASP A 205 5.72 3.01 9.36
N ILE A 206 4.93 4.00 9.78
CA ILE A 206 4.76 4.31 11.20
C ILE A 206 4.09 3.15 11.96
N PRO A 207 2.96 2.55 11.49
CA PRO A 207 2.23 1.57 12.28
C PRO A 207 3.07 0.39 12.79
N PRO A 208 3.84 -0.34 11.97
CA PRO A 208 4.61 -1.47 12.46
C PRO A 208 5.77 -1.08 13.39
N ALA A 209 6.28 0.16 13.31
CA ALA A 209 7.39 0.63 14.14
C ALA A 209 6.92 1.32 15.44
N LEU A 210 5.71 1.86 15.48
CA LEU A 210 5.23 2.79 16.51
C LEU A 210 5.38 2.26 17.94
N GLN A 211 4.94 1.02 18.20
CA GLN A 211 5.01 0.42 19.53
C GLN A 211 6.47 0.15 19.97
N HIS A 212 7.34 -0.12 19.02
CA HIS A 212 8.77 -0.33 19.29
C HIS A 212 9.50 0.98 19.58
N VAL A 213 9.07 2.08 18.96
CA VAL A 213 9.54 3.43 19.30
C VAL A 213 9.05 3.83 20.69
N ARG A 214 7.75 3.65 20.99
CA ARG A 214 7.18 3.96 22.30
C ARG A 214 7.81 3.16 23.45
N SER A 215 8.20 1.92 23.19
CA SER A 215 8.90 1.06 24.17
C SER A 215 10.42 1.26 24.21
N GLY A 216 10.99 2.17 23.42
CA GLY A 216 12.43 2.44 23.37
C GLY A 216 13.29 1.38 22.70
N ARG A 217 12.72 0.33 22.11
CA ARG A 217 13.46 -0.68 21.33
C ARG A 217 14.01 -0.12 20.02
N LEU A 218 13.30 0.84 19.44
CA LEU A 218 13.72 1.61 18.29
C LEU A 218 13.74 3.10 18.63
N ARG A 219 14.55 3.86 17.92
CA ARG A 219 14.61 5.32 18.04
C ARG A 219 14.15 5.97 16.74
N ALA A 220 13.11 6.83 16.83
CA ALA A 220 12.66 7.68 15.74
C ALA A 220 13.55 8.91 15.63
N LEU A 221 14.03 9.23 14.43
CA LEU A 221 14.90 10.38 14.16
C LEU A 221 14.20 11.47 13.34
N GLY A 222 13.19 11.12 12.56
CA GLY A 222 12.43 12.07 11.76
C GLY A 222 11.30 11.41 10.99
N VAL A 223 10.22 12.14 10.70
CA VAL A 223 9.14 11.72 9.78
C VAL A 223 9.38 12.31 8.40
N THR A 224 8.98 11.58 7.37
CA THR A 224 9.26 11.93 5.98
C THR A 224 8.18 12.78 5.31
N SER A 225 7.09 13.06 6.01
CA SER A 225 6.04 13.99 5.60
C SER A 225 6.47 15.45 5.77
N ARG A 226 5.75 16.36 5.11
CA ARG A 226 5.97 17.82 5.28
C ARG A 226 5.57 18.34 6.65
N LYS A 227 4.70 17.62 7.35
CA LYS A 227 4.21 17.97 8.69
C LYS A 227 4.54 16.85 9.66
N ARG A 228 4.73 17.19 10.93
CA ARG A 228 4.85 16.20 12.00
C ARG A 228 3.60 15.35 12.10
N GLN A 229 3.75 14.15 12.61
CA GLN A 229 2.65 13.19 12.71
C GLN A 229 2.02 13.24 14.10
N PRO A 230 0.67 13.27 14.19
CA PRO A 230 -0.03 13.25 15.48
C PRO A 230 0.35 12.07 16.37
N ALA A 231 0.66 10.92 15.76
CA ALA A 231 1.10 9.72 16.48
C ALA A 231 2.46 9.88 17.18
N LEU A 232 3.30 10.84 16.73
CA LEU A 232 4.67 11.10 17.20
C LEU A 232 4.97 12.61 17.15
N PRO A 233 4.29 13.45 17.96
CA PRO A 233 4.34 14.91 17.84
C PRO A 233 5.72 15.50 18.13
N ASP A 234 6.54 14.82 18.94
CA ASP A 234 7.88 15.26 19.30
C ASP A 234 8.94 14.91 18.24
N VAL A 235 8.61 14.05 17.27
CA VAL A 235 9.53 13.68 16.20
C VAL A 235 9.47 14.72 15.08
N PRO A 236 10.59 15.42 14.77
CA PRO A 236 10.61 16.42 13.72
C PRO A 236 10.43 15.79 12.34
N THR A 237 10.10 16.60 11.34
CA THR A 237 10.22 16.13 9.94
C THR A 237 11.70 16.07 9.54
N VAL A 238 12.02 15.22 8.56
CA VAL A 238 13.38 15.18 7.98
C VAL A 238 13.77 16.56 7.44
N ALA A 239 12.83 17.28 6.83
CA ALA A 239 13.06 18.63 6.31
C ALA A 239 13.34 19.67 7.43
N GLU A 240 12.72 19.52 8.61
CA GLU A 240 12.96 20.40 9.79
C GLU A 240 14.29 20.12 10.49
N SER A 241 14.94 18.98 10.21
CA SER A 241 16.15 18.55 10.94
C SER A 241 17.34 19.49 10.80
N GLY A 242 17.35 20.37 9.81
CA GLY A 242 18.47 21.26 9.50
C GLY A 242 19.74 20.55 9.01
N ALA A 243 19.71 19.23 8.81
CA ALA A 243 20.84 18.51 8.26
C ALA A 243 21.07 18.90 6.79
N ALA A 244 22.35 18.95 6.40
CA ALA A 244 22.70 19.30 5.02
C ALA A 244 22.04 18.35 4.02
N GLY A 245 21.37 18.89 3.03
CA GLY A 245 20.69 18.14 1.96
C GLY A 245 19.28 17.67 2.29
N THR A 246 18.71 17.99 3.48
CA THR A 246 17.35 17.54 3.84
C THR A 246 16.24 18.55 3.54
N SER A 247 16.58 19.76 3.08
CA SER A 247 15.60 20.77 2.73
C SER A 247 14.62 20.26 1.66
N GLY A 248 13.32 20.36 1.94
CA GLY A 248 12.26 19.91 1.02
C GLY A 248 12.12 18.38 0.90
N PHE A 249 12.79 17.60 1.74
CA PHE A 249 12.65 16.15 1.74
C PHE A 249 11.20 15.73 2.04
N GLU A 250 10.65 14.90 1.17
CA GLU A 250 9.32 14.32 1.35
C GLU A 250 9.24 12.95 0.67
N ALA A 251 8.95 11.92 1.43
CA ALA A 251 8.71 10.57 0.94
C ALA A 251 7.48 9.97 1.65
N VAL A 252 6.38 9.86 0.94
CA VAL A 252 5.11 9.36 1.49
C VAL A 252 4.62 8.20 0.63
N ALA A 253 4.33 7.07 1.26
CA ALA A 253 3.60 5.98 0.65
C ALA A 253 2.10 6.31 0.61
N TRP A 254 1.37 5.71 -0.32
CA TRP A 254 -0.09 5.78 -0.33
C TRP A 254 -0.69 4.44 -0.75
N GLN A 255 -1.93 4.22 -0.34
CA GLN A 255 -2.65 2.97 -0.55
C GLN A 255 -4.06 3.24 -1.03
N SER A 256 -4.54 2.39 -1.91
CA SER A 256 -5.83 2.50 -2.57
C SER A 256 -6.47 1.13 -2.74
N LEU A 257 -7.76 1.10 -2.99
CA LEU A 257 -8.49 -0.10 -3.38
C LEU A 257 -8.76 -0.03 -4.88
N VAL A 258 -8.47 -1.13 -5.58
CA VAL A 258 -8.73 -1.28 -7.01
C VAL A 258 -9.32 -2.65 -7.31
N ALA A 259 -9.99 -2.80 -8.45
CA ALA A 259 -10.50 -4.05 -9.00
C ALA A 259 -9.82 -4.38 -10.33
N PRO A 260 -9.97 -5.60 -10.89
CA PRO A 260 -9.59 -5.89 -12.27
C PRO A 260 -10.28 -4.92 -13.26
N SER A 261 -9.58 -4.53 -14.32
CA SER A 261 -10.20 -3.75 -15.40
C SER A 261 -11.37 -4.53 -16.00
N GLY A 262 -12.39 -3.81 -16.50
CA GLY A 262 -13.63 -4.44 -16.99
C GLY A 262 -14.63 -4.82 -15.90
N THR A 263 -14.31 -4.65 -14.61
CA THR A 263 -15.30 -4.77 -13.53
C THR A 263 -16.47 -3.81 -13.80
N PRO A 264 -17.74 -4.27 -13.77
CA PRO A 264 -18.89 -3.42 -14.05
C PRO A 264 -18.90 -2.13 -13.23
N ARG A 265 -19.20 -1.01 -13.89
CA ARG A 265 -19.16 0.32 -13.25
C ARG A 265 -20.08 0.41 -12.04
N GLU A 266 -21.19 -0.29 -12.06
CA GLU A 266 -22.13 -0.37 -10.93
C GLU A 266 -21.45 -0.97 -9.68
N LEU A 267 -20.66 -2.04 -9.85
CA LEU A 267 -19.91 -2.65 -8.74
C LEU A 267 -18.79 -1.72 -8.26
N ILE A 268 -18.07 -1.05 -9.17
CA ILE A 268 -17.06 -0.05 -8.79
C ILE A 268 -17.68 1.06 -7.98
N ASN A 269 -18.81 1.62 -8.41
CA ASN A 269 -19.51 2.67 -7.67
C ASN A 269 -19.96 2.19 -6.29
N ARG A 270 -20.54 0.99 -6.20
CA ARG A 270 -20.95 0.37 -4.93
C ARG A 270 -19.78 0.20 -3.95
N TYR A 271 -18.63 -0.27 -4.43
CA TYR A 271 -17.41 -0.38 -3.62
C TYR A 271 -16.88 1.00 -3.22
N SER A 272 -16.87 1.97 -4.13
CA SER A 272 -16.41 3.34 -3.87
C SER A 272 -17.26 4.05 -2.82
N GLU A 273 -18.58 3.94 -2.90
CA GLU A 273 -19.50 4.49 -1.90
C GLU A 273 -19.32 3.83 -0.53
N ALA A 274 -19.18 2.49 -0.50
CA ALA A 274 -18.94 1.77 0.74
C ALA A 274 -17.59 2.17 1.36
N LEU A 275 -16.53 2.26 0.55
CA LEU A 275 -15.21 2.72 1.02
C LEU A 275 -15.28 4.14 1.56
N ALA A 276 -15.95 5.06 0.85
CA ALA A 276 -16.13 6.45 1.30
C ALA A 276 -16.83 6.52 2.66
N LYS A 277 -17.89 5.71 2.86
CA LYS A 277 -18.60 5.61 4.16
C LYS A 277 -17.68 5.10 5.27
N VAL A 278 -16.88 4.07 4.99
CA VAL A 278 -15.89 3.55 5.95
C VAL A 278 -14.87 4.62 6.31
N MET A 279 -14.26 5.27 5.32
CA MET A 279 -13.21 6.27 5.53
C MET A 279 -13.74 7.59 6.12
N ALA A 280 -15.05 7.82 6.14
CA ALA A 280 -15.69 8.97 6.79
C ALA A 280 -16.04 8.72 8.27
N GLN A 281 -15.95 7.48 8.77
CA GLN A 281 -16.23 7.16 10.17
C GLN A 281 -15.21 7.86 11.09
N ARG A 282 -15.70 8.70 12.00
CA ARG A 282 -14.85 9.51 12.88
C ARG A 282 -13.92 8.64 13.74
N GLU A 283 -14.45 7.63 14.40
CA GLU A 283 -13.68 6.76 15.29
C GLU A 283 -12.58 5.99 14.53
N LEU A 284 -12.88 5.54 13.31
CA LEU A 284 -11.89 4.88 12.45
C LEU A 284 -10.78 5.85 12.03
N ARG A 285 -11.13 7.07 11.65
CA ARG A 285 -10.16 8.11 11.27
C ARG A 285 -9.24 8.44 12.42
N GLU A 286 -9.79 8.72 13.61
CA GLU A 286 -9.02 9.02 14.83
C GLU A 286 -8.07 7.87 15.17
N LYS A 287 -8.52 6.62 15.05
CA LYS A 287 -7.67 5.44 15.23
C LYS A 287 -6.54 5.37 14.21
N LEU A 288 -6.85 5.52 12.93
CA LEU A 288 -5.85 5.47 11.86
C LEU A 288 -4.80 6.59 12.02
N GLU A 289 -5.22 7.81 12.38
CA GLU A 289 -4.33 8.93 12.65
C GLU A 289 -3.43 8.68 13.87
N ALA A 290 -3.98 8.08 14.94
CA ALA A 290 -3.21 7.67 16.11
C ALA A 290 -2.19 6.55 15.81
N ASP A 291 -2.46 5.74 14.80
CA ASP A 291 -1.56 4.70 14.28
C ASP A 291 -0.56 5.24 13.22
N GLY A 292 -0.63 6.54 12.88
CA GLY A 292 0.29 7.18 11.94
C GLY A 292 -0.12 7.13 10.47
N PHE A 293 -1.41 6.91 10.19
CA PHE A 293 -2.00 7.05 8.86
C PHE A 293 -2.55 8.46 8.62
N GLU A 294 -2.62 8.83 7.36
CA GLU A 294 -3.40 9.98 6.88
C GLU A 294 -4.58 9.45 6.07
N PRO A 295 -5.78 9.26 6.67
CA PRO A 295 -6.93 8.66 6.00
C PRO A 295 -7.34 9.44 4.75
N GLY A 296 -7.45 8.77 3.61
CA GLY A 296 -7.81 9.35 2.33
C GLY A 296 -9.33 9.41 2.11
N THR A 297 -9.76 10.27 1.19
CA THR A 297 -11.19 10.42 0.81
C THR A 297 -11.39 10.52 -0.70
N ALA A 298 -10.34 10.24 -1.52
CA ALA A 298 -10.45 10.38 -2.96
C ALA A 298 -11.38 9.33 -3.56
N THR A 299 -12.28 9.79 -4.42
CA THR A 299 -13.15 8.94 -5.25
C THR A 299 -12.37 8.19 -6.32
N ALA A 300 -13.03 7.29 -7.07
CA ALA A 300 -12.42 6.56 -8.16
C ALA A 300 -11.78 7.48 -9.22
N ASP A 301 -12.47 8.52 -9.65
CA ASP A 301 -11.96 9.47 -10.66
C ASP A 301 -10.80 10.32 -10.12
N GLN A 302 -10.88 10.77 -8.88
CA GLN A 302 -9.80 11.49 -8.21
C GLN A 302 -8.57 10.61 -8.03
N LEU A 303 -8.76 9.33 -7.66
CA LEU A 303 -7.68 8.36 -7.54
C LEU A 303 -7.01 8.12 -8.91
N ALA A 304 -7.78 7.98 -9.99
CA ALA A 304 -7.23 7.82 -11.34
C ALA A 304 -6.35 9.01 -11.75
N ALA A 305 -6.77 10.24 -11.44
CA ALA A 305 -5.96 11.44 -11.68
C ALA A 305 -4.69 11.46 -10.80
N TYR A 306 -4.82 11.10 -9.53
CA TYR A 306 -3.71 11.05 -8.60
C TYR A 306 -2.64 10.02 -9.01
N ILE A 307 -3.04 8.82 -9.44
CA ILE A 307 -2.13 7.79 -9.95
C ILE A 307 -1.28 8.33 -11.10
N ARG A 308 -1.88 9.06 -12.07
CA ARG A 308 -1.13 9.65 -13.19
C ARG A 308 -0.06 10.63 -12.71
N THR A 309 -0.42 11.55 -11.82
CA THR A 309 0.50 12.54 -11.25
C THR A 309 1.65 11.86 -10.48
N GLU A 310 1.32 10.87 -9.66
CA GLU A 310 2.33 10.13 -8.89
C GLU A 310 3.24 9.28 -9.79
N THR A 311 2.71 8.68 -10.85
CA THR A 311 3.52 7.94 -11.82
C THR A 311 4.59 8.84 -12.46
N GLU A 312 4.23 10.05 -12.87
CA GLU A 312 5.19 11.02 -13.40
C GLU A 312 6.20 11.47 -12.35
N ARG A 313 5.75 11.74 -11.13
CA ARG A 313 6.60 12.14 -10.00
C ARG A 313 7.65 11.06 -9.69
N TRP A 314 7.22 9.82 -9.50
CA TRP A 314 8.12 8.71 -9.20
C TRP A 314 9.06 8.38 -10.36
N GLY A 315 8.60 8.54 -11.60
CA GLY A 315 9.46 8.41 -12.78
C GLY A 315 10.65 9.36 -12.76
N LYS A 316 10.46 10.62 -12.33
CA LYS A 316 11.55 11.60 -12.16
C LYS A 316 12.51 11.17 -11.03
N VAL A 317 11.98 10.71 -9.90
CA VAL A 317 12.79 10.25 -8.75
C VAL A 317 13.65 9.04 -9.13
N ILE A 318 13.05 8.04 -9.79
CA ILE A 318 13.75 6.81 -10.18
C ILE A 318 14.86 7.11 -11.21
N LYS A 319 14.57 7.95 -12.20
CA LYS A 319 15.59 8.39 -13.18
C LYS A 319 16.74 9.13 -12.52
N ALA A 320 16.46 9.99 -11.54
CA ALA A 320 17.50 10.76 -10.85
C ALA A 320 18.32 9.90 -9.88
N SER A 321 17.73 8.91 -9.24
CA SER A 321 18.43 8.00 -8.29
C SER A 321 19.16 6.85 -8.97
N GLY A 322 18.85 6.55 -10.25
CA GLY A 322 19.37 5.36 -10.93
C GLY A 322 18.83 4.03 -10.36
N ALA A 323 17.78 4.08 -9.54
CA ALA A 323 17.20 2.89 -8.93
C ALA A 323 16.64 1.93 -10.00
N SER A 324 16.96 0.64 -9.87
CA SER A 324 16.48 -0.44 -10.73
C SER A 324 16.14 -1.66 -9.86
N ALA A 325 15.21 -2.47 -10.30
CA ALA A 325 14.86 -3.73 -9.65
C ALA A 325 15.54 -4.94 -10.34
N GLU A 326 16.29 -4.70 -11.38
CA GLU A 326 17.06 -5.70 -12.15
C GLU A 326 18.57 -5.44 -12.05
#